data_36e7d3ffb6399bfbd761bb1109261871
#
_entry.id   36e7d3ffb6399bfbd761bb1109261871
#
_cell.length_a   1.000
_cell.length_b   1.000
_cell.length_c   1.000
_cell.angle_alpha   90.00
_cell.angle_beta   90.00
_cell.angle_gamma   90.00
#
_symmetry.space_group_name_H-M   'P 1'
#
loop_
_entity.id
_entity.type
_entity.pdbx_description
1 polymer ?
#
loop_
_entity_poly.entity_id
_entity_poly.type
_entity_poly.pdbx_seq_one_letter_code
_entity_poly.pdbx_strand_id
1 'polypeptide(L)'
;MKFKPRKGNKIDEKIRFYIQELDIKFPIVLIKDDLYLIGSERLNIKQNMHNDSLMVRVGGGYVKFEEHVLKQDRYYQRMLVVYMIKSGESLEWVVEQLIANKKITN
;
A
#
# COMPACT_ATOMS: atom_id res chain seq x y z
N MET A 1 11.30 -2.92 11.59
CA MET A 1 11.25 -1.49 11.92
C MET A 1 9.79 -1.05 12.08
N LYS A 2 9.51 -0.31 13.14
CA LYS A 2 8.15 0.19 13.38
C LYS A 2 7.96 1.58 12.80
N PHE A 3 6.92 1.75 12.01
CA PHE A 3 6.51 3.06 11.55
C PHE A 3 5.87 3.84 12.70
N LYS A 4 6.35 5.07 12.94
CA LYS A 4 5.81 5.93 14.00
C LYS A 4 5.02 7.08 13.38
N PRO A 5 3.69 7.07 13.50
CA PRO A 5 2.88 8.16 12.98
C PRO A 5 3.14 9.46 13.74
N ARG A 6 3.14 10.58 13.01
CA ARG A 6 3.15 11.89 13.63
C ARG A 6 1.83 12.09 14.35
N LYS A 7 1.90 12.71 15.52
CA LYS A 7 0.69 12.96 16.34
C LYS A 7 -0.34 13.77 15.56
N GLY A 8 -1.57 13.25 15.48
CA GLY A 8 -2.67 13.93 14.81
C GLY A 8 -2.62 13.92 13.30
N ASN A 9 -1.65 13.23 12.71
CA ASN A 9 -1.54 13.15 11.26
C ASN A 9 -2.34 11.97 10.73
N LYS A 10 -3.42 12.25 10.02
CA LYS A 10 -4.34 11.23 9.53
C LYS A 10 -3.71 10.33 8.48
N ILE A 11 -2.83 10.87 7.66
CA ILE A 11 -2.12 10.07 6.64
C ILE A 11 -1.23 9.05 7.32
N ASP A 12 -0.42 9.48 8.29
CA ASP A 12 0.48 8.60 9.02
C ASP A 12 -0.27 7.50 9.77
N GLU A 13 -1.39 7.85 10.42
CA GLU A 13 -2.21 6.88 11.13
C GLU A 13 -2.77 5.83 10.18
N LYS A 14 -3.17 6.24 8.98
CA LYS A 14 -3.70 5.33 7.98
C LYS A 14 -2.60 4.45 7.38
N ILE A 15 -1.40 4.98 7.21
CA ILE A 15 -0.24 4.17 6.81
C ILE A 15 0.02 3.07 7.83
N ARG A 16 0.02 3.41 9.12
CA ARG A 16 0.19 2.44 10.20
C ARG A 16 -0.89 1.36 10.15
N PHE A 17 -2.14 1.77 9.93
CA PHE A 17 -3.25 0.84 9.77
C PHE A 17 -2.97 -0.17 8.63
N TYR A 18 -2.56 0.31 7.47
CA TYR A 18 -2.26 -0.57 6.33
C TYR A 18 -1.05 -1.46 6.58
N ILE A 19 -0.02 -0.96 7.27
CA ILE A 19 1.13 -1.79 7.60
C ILE A 19 0.68 -3.01 8.41
N GLN A 20 -0.23 -2.82 9.35
CA GLN A 20 -0.77 -3.91 10.17
C GLN A 20 -1.72 -4.81 9.37
N GLU A 21 -2.66 -4.22 8.65
CA GLU A 21 -3.70 -4.97 7.93
C GLU A 21 -3.14 -5.78 6.78
N LEU A 22 -2.15 -5.26 6.07
CA LEU A 22 -1.55 -5.91 4.92
C LEU A 22 -0.26 -6.65 5.25
N ASP A 23 0.14 -6.63 6.52
CA ASP A 23 1.36 -7.28 7.00
C ASP A 23 2.59 -6.87 6.18
N ILE A 24 2.76 -5.57 5.99
CA ILE A 24 3.84 -5.03 5.17
C ILE A 24 5.17 -5.27 5.86
N LYS A 25 6.10 -5.92 5.17
CA LYS A 25 7.41 -6.30 5.72
C LYS A 25 8.54 -5.37 5.31
N PHE A 26 8.39 -4.63 4.22
CA PHE A 26 9.41 -3.68 3.80
C PHE A 26 9.26 -2.35 4.56
N PRO A 27 10.32 -1.54 4.65
CA PRO A 27 10.27 -0.30 5.42
C PRO A 27 9.42 0.77 4.74
N ILE A 28 8.68 1.51 5.57
CA ILE A 28 8.01 2.75 5.18
C ILE A 28 8.48 3.80 6.19
N VAL A 29 9.09 4.86 5.71
CA VAL A 29 9.69 5.89 6.55
C VAL A 29 9.30 7.27 6.04
N LEU A 30 8.87 8.12 6.96
CA LEU A 30 8.65 9.53 6.64
C LEU A 30 9.99 10.22 6.43
N ILE A 31 10.17 10.88 5.28
CA ILE A 31 11.36 11.67 5.00
C ILE A 31 11.11 13.12 5.43
N LYS A 32 10.09 13.75 4.87
CA LYS A 32 9.62 15.09 5.27
C LYS A 32 8.26 15.36 4.63
N ASP A 33 7.47 16.22 5.25
CA ASP A 33 6.15 16.63 4.75
C ASP A 33 5.28 15.44 4.34
N ASP A 34 5.02 15.27 3.06
CA ASP A 34 4.26 14.12 2.52
C ASP A 34 5.14 13.16 1.71
N LEU A 35 6.46 13.31 1.82
CA LEU A 35 7.43 12.47 1.12
C LEU A 35 7.86 11.32 2.02
N TYR A 36 7.68 10.10 1.53
CA TYR A 36 8.00 8.89 2.26
C TYR A 36 8.94 7.99 1.48
N LEU A 37 9.75 7.23 2.19
CA LEU A 37 10.44 6.09 1.62
C LEU A 37 9.49 4.89 1.72
N ILE A 38 9.17 4.27 0.60
CA ILE A 38 8.33 3.07 0.54
C ILE A 38 9.17 1.98 -0.10
N GLY A 39 9.65 1.04 0.73
CA GLY A 39 10.65 0.09 0.26
C GLY A 39 11.93 0.81 -0.15
N SER A 40 12.22 0.87 -1.44
CA SER A 40 13.38 1.56 -1.99
C SER A 40 13.03 2.83 -2.77
N GLU A 41 11.75 3.20 -2.83
CA GLU A 41 11.29 4.34 -3.61
C GLU A 41 10.90 5.52 -2.72
N ARG A 42 11.22 6.73 -3.19
CA ARG A 42 10.79 7.97 -2.54
C ARG A 42 9.54 8.47 -3.24
N LEU A 43 8.43 8.47 -2.55
CA LEU A 43 7.13 8.79 -3.13
C LEU A 43 6.31 9.67 -2.20
N ASN A 44 5.52 10.56 -2.80
CA ASN A 44 4.58 11.38 -2.05
C ASN A 44 3.30 10.59 -1.81
N ILE A 45 2.81 10.66 -0.58
CA ILE A 45 1.54 10.04 -0.18
C ILE A 45 0.56 11.14 0.16
N LYS A 46 -0.62 11.10 -0.42
CA LYS A 46 -1.70 12.06 -0.16
C LYS A 46 -2.99 11.34 0.16
N GLN A 47 -3.88 12.05 0.84
CA GLN A 47 -5.20 11.54 1.13
C GLN A 47 -6.19 12.12 0.14
N ASN A 48 -7.02 11.25 -0.42
CA ASN A 48 -8.11 11.69 -1.29
C ASN A 48 -9.19 12.33 -0.42
N MET A 49 -9.53 13.59 -0.70
CA MET A 49 -10.49 14.34 0.10
C MET A 49 -11.92 13.83 0.00
N HIS A 50 -12.25 13.10 -1.05
CA HIS A 50 -13.61 12.63 -1.27
C HIS A 50 -13.93 11.32 -0.56
N ASN A 51 -12.94 10.44 -0.42
CA ASN A 51 -13.18 9.09 0.11
C ASN A 51 -12.16 8.62 1.15
N ASP A 52 -11.31 9.51 1.64
CA ASP A 52 -10.27 9.23 2.65
C ASP A 52 -9.25 8.17 2.26
N SER A 53 -9.23 7.72 1.01
CA SER A 53 -8.22 6.76 0.57
C SER A 53 -6.86 7.41 0.47
N LEU A 54 -5.80 6.61 0.72
CA LEU A 54 -4.44 7.07 0.48
C LEU A 54 -4.06 6.85 -0.97
N MET A 55 -3.38 7.85 -1.54
CA MET A 55 -2.92 7.85 -2.92
C MET A 55 -1.41 8.08 -2.93
N VAL A 56 -0.71 7.38 -3.81
CA VAL A 56 0.73 7.53 -4.00
C VAL A 56 0.98 8.13 -5.37
N ARG A 57 1.86 9.13 -5.43
CA ARG A 57 2.23 9.72 -6.71
C ARG A 57 3.26 8.85 -7.41
N VAL A 58 2.88 8.32 -8.56
CA VAL A 58 3.74 7.45 -9.39
C VAL A 58 3.70 7.97 -10.82
N GLY A 59 4.85 8.35 -11.35
CA GLY A 59 4.92 8.96 -12.67
C GLY A 59 4.15 10.27 -12.70
N GLY A 60 3.27 10.44 -13.67
CA GLY A 60 2.44 11.63 -13.82
C GLY A 60 1.09 11.58 -13.15
N GLY A 61 0.80 10.55 -12.35
CA GLY A 61 -0.52 10.39 -11.76
C GLY A 61 -0.47 9.84 -10.34
N TYR A 62 -1.62 9.36 -9.87
CA TYR A 62 -1.76 8.79 -8.54
C TYR A 62 -2.34 7.39 -8.64
N VAL A 63 -1.86 6.49 -7.77
CA VAL A 63 -2.40 5.14 -7.63
C VAL A 63 -2.77 4.91 -6.17
N LYS A 64 -3.62 3.94 -5.90
CA LYS A 64 -3.97 3.60 -4.52
C LYS A 64 -2.75 3.08 -3.77
N PHE A 65 -2.58 3.54 -2.53
CA PHE A 65 -1.48 3.12 -1.67
C PHE A 65 -1.43 1.60 -1.52
N GLU A 66 -2.56 0.97 -1.25
CA GLU A 66 -2.66 -0.47 -1.05
C GLU A 66 -2.14 -1.24 -2.28
N GLU A 67 -2.56 -0.81 -3.47
CA GLU A 67 -2.13 -1.46 -4.70
C GLU A 67 -0.63 -1.31 -4.93
N HIS A 68 -0.12 -0.11 -4.68
CA HIS A 68 1.30 0.16 -4.89
C HIS A 68 2.19 -0.65 -3.96
N VAL A 69 1.86 -0.69 -2.66
CA VAL A 69 2.68 -1.43 -1.69
C VAL A 69 2.62 -2.93 -1.92
N LEU A 70 1.48 -3.46 -2.32
CA LEU A 70 1.36 -4.88 -2.63
C LEU A 70 2.18 -5.27 -3.86
N LYS A 71 2.28 -4.38 -4.83
CA LYS A 71 3.11 -4.62 -6.02
C LYS A 71 4.60 -4.60 -5.73
N GLN A 72 5.03 -3.88 -4.70
CA GLN A 72 6.45 -3.79 -4.34
C GLN A 72 6.96 -5.01 -3.59
N ASP A 73 6.13 -5.68 -2.86
CA ASP A 73 6.55 -6.83 -2.08
C ASP A 73 6.60 -8.07 -2.96
N ARG A 74 7.79 -8.68 -3.07
CA ARG A 74 8.00 -9.83 -3.96
C ARG A 74 7.13 -11.03 -3.59
N TYR A 75 6.92 -11.25 -2.30
CA TYR A 75 6.07 -12.34 -1.84
C TYR A 75 4.64 -12.12 -2.30
N TYR A 76 4.13 -10.91 -2.08
CA TYR A 76 2.78 -10.57 -2.51
C TYR A 76 2.67 -10.56 -4.03
N GLN A 77 3.70 -10.10 -4.73
CA GLN A 77 3.70 -10.16 -6.20
C GLN A 77 3.53 -11.58 -6.72
N ARG A 78 4.23 -12.54 -6.11
CA ARG A 78 4.07 -13.95 -6.49
C ARG A 78 2.66 -14.46 -6.20
N MET A 79 2.12 -14.13 -5.04
CA MET A 79 0.75 -14.49 -4.70
C MET A 79 -0.25 -13.89 -5.66
N LEU A 80 -0.07 -12.62 -6.04
CA LEU A 80 -0.94 -11.95 -6.99
C LEU A 80 -0.96 -12.69 -8.33
N VAL A 81 0.21 -13.08 -8.83
CA VAL A 81 0.29 -13.85 -10.09
C VAL A 81 -0.47 -15.17 -9.97
N VAL A 82 -0.26 -15.90 -8.90
CA VAL A 82 -0.95 -17.18 -8.66
C VAL A 82 -2.47 -16.99 -8.65
N TYR A 83 -2.95 -15.97 -7.93
CA TYR A 83 -4.40 -15.71 -7.86
C TYR A 83 -4.97 -15.25 -9.19
N MET A 84 -4.21 -14.46 -9.96
CA MET A 84 -4.63 -14.06 -11.30
C MET A 84 -4.79 -15.27 -12.23
N ILE A 85 -3.83 -16.19 -12.18
CA ILE A 85 -3.88 -17.40 -12.99
C ILE A 85 -5.09 -18.27 -12.58
N LYS A 86 -5.30 -18.45 -11.28
CA LYS A 86 -6.39 -19.28 -10.78
C LYS A 86 -7.77 -18.70 -11.04
N SER A 87 -7.91 -17.38 -10.91
CA SER A 87 -9.22 -16.73 -11.05
C SER A 87 -9.53 -16.30 -12.49
N GLY A 88 -8.50 -16.09 -13.31
CA GLY A 88 -8.66 -15.51 -14.65
C GLY A 88 -8.99 -14.02 -14.63
N GLU A 89 -8.84 -13.37 -13.46
CA GLU A 89 -9.20 -11.97 -13.28
C GLU A 89 -7.99 -11.03 -13.41
N SER A 90 -8.28 -9.72 -13.49
CA SER A 90 -7.24 -8.70 -13.59
C SER A 90 -6.48 -8.54 -12.29
N LEU A 91 -5.28 -7.92 -12.37
CA LEU A 91 -4.49 -7.58 -11.19
C LEU A 91 -5.29 -6.71 -10.21
N GLU A 92 -5.98 -5.71 -10.72
CA GLU A 92 -6.78 -4.79 -9.90
C GLU A 92 -7.86 -5.53 -9.12
N TRP A 93 -8.56 -6.43 -9.78
CA TRP A 93 -9.59 -7.23 -9.14
C TRP A 93 -9.00 -8.11 -8.02
N VAL A 94 -7.90 -8.78 -8.31
CA VAL A 94 -7.23 -9.67 -7.33
C VAL A 94 -6.78 -8.87 -6.11
N VAL A 95 -6.15 -7.71 -6.31
CA VAL A 95 -5.70 -6.85 -5.21
C VAL A 95 -6.88 -6.45 -4.33
N GLU A 96 -7.98 -6.03 -4.92
CA GLU A 96 -9.18 -5.65 -4.16
C GLU A 96 -9.72 -6.82 -3.33
N GLN A 97 -9.77 -8.03 -3.91
CA GLN A 97 -10.23 -9.20 -3.20
C GLN A 97 -9.33 -9.57 -2.03
N LEU A 98 -8.02 -9.52 -2.23
CA LEU A 98 -7.07 -9.85 -1.18
C LEU A 98 -7.12 -8.85 -0.02
N ILE A 99 -7.27 -7.57 -0.32
CA ILE A 99 -7.42 -6.54 0.71
C ILE A 99 -8.72 -6.76 1.49
N ALA A 100 -9.83 -6.96 0.79
CA ALA A 100 -11.14 -7.14 1.41
C ALA A 100 -11.19 -8.39 2.31
N ASN A 101 -10.53 -9.47 1.88
CA ASN A 101 -10.56 -10.74 2.59
C ASN A 101 -9.33 -11.02 3.44
N LYS A 102 -8.34 -10.13 3.43
CA LYS A 102 -7.07 -10.26 4.16
C LYS A 102 -6.34 -11.58 3.89
N LYS A 103 -6.45 -12.12 2.68
CA LYS A 103 -5.87 -13.43 2.35
C LYS A 103 -4.36 -13.40 2.13
N ILE A 104 -3.80 -12.23 1.88
CA ILE A 104 -2.35 -12.08 1.68
C ILE A 104 -1.57 -12.38 2.95
N THR A 105 -2.18 -12.21 4.11
CA THR A 105 -1.51 -12.38 5.40
C THR A 105 -1.37 -13.83 5.84
N ASN A 106 -1.90 -14.76 5.12
CA ASN A 106 -1.85 -16.18 5.48
C ASN A 106 -0.68 -16.90 4.84
#